data_8f58c2b3b3c51419b13b0eaf2fa2cfba
#
_entry.id   8f58c2b3b3c51419b13b0eaf2fa2cfba
#
_cell.length_a   1.000
_cell.length_b   1.000
_cell.length_c   1.000
_cell.angle_alpha   90.00
_cell.angle_beta   90.00
_cell.angle_gamma   90.00
#
_symmetry.space_group_name_H-M   'P 1'
#
loop_
_entity.id
_entity.type
_entity.pdbx_description
1 polymer ?
#
loop_
_entity_poly.entity_id
_entity_poly.type
_entity_poly.pdbx_seq_one_letter_code
_entity_poly.pdbx_strand_id
1 'polypeptide(L)'
;MAGMERFTQRARRVLSLAHQEAERARQNNIGTEHLLLGLMDEEGGVAGRVLRDLGMTPERVREVVQRVSGGVTDFDPTRIELAPET
;
A
#
# COMPACT_ATOMS: atom_id res chain seq x y z
N MET A 1 7.16 11.44 -2.44
CA MET A 1 7.88 10.41 -3.19
C MET A 1 8.29 10.94 -4.55
N ALA A 2 9.48 10.62 -4.96
CA ALA A 2 9.96 11.02 -6.28
C ALA A 2 9.12 10.35 -7.37
N GLY A 3 8.82 11.09 -8.44
CA GLY A 3 8.08 10.56 -9.57
C GLY A 3 6.57 10.66 -9.49
N MET A 4 6.04 11.10 -8.36
CA MET A 4 4.58 11.21 -8.20
C MET A 4 3.97 12.29 -9.07
N GLU A 5 4.74 13.24 -9.53
CA GLU A 5 4.25 14.35 -10.35
C GLU A 5 3.73 13.90 -11.71
N ARG A 6 4.06 12.67 -12.13
CA ARG A 6 3.58 12.12 -13.40
C ARG A 6 2.29 11.32 -13.26
N PHE A 7 1.78 11.19 -12.06
CA PHE A 7 0.57 10.43 -11.83
C PHE A 7 -0.64 11.35 -11.75
N THR A 8 -1.82 10.79 -12.03
CA THR A 8 -3.06 11.52 -11.79
C THR A 8 -3.23 11.76 -10.30
N GLN A 9 -4.13 12.67 -9.96
CA GLN A 9 -4.40 12.97 -8.56
C GLN A 9 -4.90 11.74 -7.81
N ARG A 10 -5.73 10.94 -8.45
CA ARG A 10 -6.26 9.71 -7.83
C ARG A 10 -5.14 8.69 -7.61
N ALA A 11 -4.25 8.55 -8.57
CA ALA A 11 -3.10 7.67 -8.43
C ALA A 11 -2.16 8.14 -7.33
N ARG A 12 -1.96 9.45 -7.21
CA ARG A 12 -1.16 10.01 -6.10
C ARG A 12 -1.77 9.66 -4.76
N ARG A 13 -3.10 9.69 -4.68
CA ARG A 13 -3.80 9.33 -3.43
C ARG A 13 -3.56 7.87 -3.08
N VAL A 14 -3.60 6.98 -4.08
CA VAL A 14 -3.28 5.57 -3.85
C VAL A 14 -1.86 5.40 -3.33
N LEU A 15 -0.89 6.10 -3.92
CA LEU A 15 0.49 6.03 -3.46
C LEU A 15 0.65 6.55 -2.04
N SER A 16 -0.06 7.63 -1.70
CA SER A 16 -0.04 8.15 -0.34
C SER A 16 -0.64 7.17 0.65
N LEU A 17 -1.71 6.49 0.27
CA LEU A 17 -2.32 5.47 1.11
C LEU A 17 -1.41 4.25 1.24
N ALA A 18 -0.72 3.88 0.17
CA ALA A 18 0.26 2.80 0.21
C ALA A 18 1.42 3.15 1.15
N HIS A 19 1.86 4.41 1.12
CA HIS A 19 2.88 4.90 2.04
C HIS A 19 2.41 4.75 3.49
N GLN A 20 1.16 5.13 3.77
CA GLN A 20 0.61 4.98 5.10
C GLN A 20 0.53 3.51 5.53
N GLU A 21 0.21 2.62 4.60
CA GLU A 21 0.17 1.20 4.91
C GLU A 21 1.57 0.66 5.24
N ALA A 22 2.58 1.08 4.50
CA ALA A 22 3.97 0.70 4.78
C ALA A 22 4.39 1.22 6.15
N GLU A 23 4.03 2.45 6.47
CA GLU A 23 4.33 3.06 7.77
C GLU A 23 3.64 2.29 8.90
N ARG A 24 2.37 1.95 8.70
CA ARG A 24 1.61 1.18 9.68
C ARG A 24 2.20 -0.20 9.90
N ALA A 25 2.71 -0.82 8.85
CA ALA A 25 3.37 -2.12 8.90
C ALA A 25 4.83 -2.01 9.33
N ARG A 26 5.34 -0.80 9.57
CA ARG A 26 6.71 -0.52 9.97
C ARG A 26 7.71 -1.09 8.96
N GLN A 27 7.48 -0.79 7.69
CA GLN A 27 8.35 -1.20 6.60
C GLN A 27 8.85 0.01 5.83
N ASN A 28 10.12 -0.01 5.45
CA ASN A 28 10.73 1.12 4.77
C ASN A 28 10.52 1.12 3.26
N ASN A 29 9.98 0.03 2.71
CA ASN A 29 9.71 -0.06 1.29
C ASN A 29 8.22 -0.22 1.06
N ILE A 30 7.71 0.49 0.05
CA ILE A 30 6.34 0.31 -0.39
C ILE A 30 6.36 -0.82 -1.41
N GLY A 31 5.92 -1.99 -1.00
CA GLY A 31 5.84 -3.15 -1.86
C GLY A 31 4.50 -3.24 -2.58
N THR A 32 4.35 -4.28 -3.38
CA THR A 32 3.11 -4.50 -4.12
C THR A 32 1.92 -4.71 -3.19
N GLU A 33 2.14 -5.31 -2.03
CA GLU A 33 1.09 -5.51 -1.02
C GLU A 33 0.58 -4.18 -0.48
N HIS A 34 1.46 -3.20 -0.33
CA HIS A 34 1.04 -1.86 0.14
C HIS A 34 0.28 -1.12 -0.94
N LEU A 35 0.65 -1.29 -2.20
CA LEU A 35 -0.08 -0.72 -3.32
C LEU A 35 -1.49 -1.31 -3.40
N LEU A 36 -1.60 -2.61 -3.20
CA LEU A 36 -2.91 -3.26 -3.17
C LEU A 36 -3.80 -2.68 -2.08
N LEU A 37 -3.24 -2.53 -0.87
CA LEU A 37 -3.98 -1.92 0.24
C LEU A 37 -4.34 -0.47 -0.04
N GLY A 38 -3.43 0.27 -0.68
CA GLY A 38 -3.70 1.65 -1.06
C GLY A 38 -4.86 1.73 -2.05
N LEU A 39 -4.90 0.83 -3.02
CA LEU A 39 -6.00 0.76 -3.98
C LEU A 39 -7.32 0.45 -3.27
N MET A 40 -7.30 -0.44 -2.30
CA MET A 40 -8.50 -0.80 -1.55
C MET A 40 -8.98 0.31 -0.62
N ASP A 41 -8.05 1.08 -0.08
CA ASP A 41 -8.36 2.18 0.83
C ASP A 41 -8.80 3.45 0.10
N GLU A 42 -8.53 3.58 -1.20
CA GLU A 42 -8.89 4.77 -1.97
C GLU A 42 -10.38 4.76 -2.25
N GLU A 43 -11.10 5.68 -1.64
CA GLU A 43 -12.54 5.78 -1.80
C GLU A 43 -12.91 6.27 -3.20
N GLY A 44 -13.95 5.66 -3.76
CA GLY A 44 -14.43 6.00 -5.09
C GLY A 44 -13.62 5.38 -6.21
N GLY A 45 -12.58 4.63 -5.90
CA GLY A 45 -11.78 3.95 -6.90
C GLY A 45 -12.44 2.68 -7.41
N VAL A 46 -12.34 2.45 -8.72
CA VAL A 46 -12.93 1.26 -9.34
C VAL A 46 -12.24 -0.01 -8.85
N ALA A 47 -10.90 0.04 -8.72
CA ALA A 47 -10.14 -1.14 -8.29
C ALA A 47 -10.55 -1.62 -6.91
N GLY A 48 -10.70 -0.70 -5.95
CA GLY A 48 -11.12 -1.06 -4.60
C GLY A 48 -12.51 -1.65 -4.58
N ARG A 49 -13.42 -1.07 -5.38
CA ARG A 49 -14.79 -1.56 -5.47
C ARG A 49 -14.84 -2.99 -6.02
N VAL A 50 -14.09 -3.24 -7.10
CA VAL A 50 -14.04 -4.57 -7.70
C VAL A 50 -13.49 -5.59 -6.71
N LEU A 51 -12.43 -5.23 -6.00
CA LEU A 51 -11.83 -6.13 -5.02
C LEU A 51 -12.79 -6.46 -3.88
N ARG A 52 -13.53 -5.46 -3.39
CA ARG A 52 -14.54 -5.68 -2.36
C ARG A 52 -15.66 -6.57 -2.86
N ASP A 53 -16.08 -6.36 -4.09
CA ASP A 53 -17.14 -7.19 -4.70
C ASP A 53 -16.70 -8.64 -4.84
N LEU A 54 -15.40 -8.87 -4.96
CA LEU A 54 -14.81 -10.22 -5.00
C LEU A 54 -14.57 -10.80 -3.60
N GLY A 55 -14.98 -10.09 -2.57
CA GLY A 55 -14.87 -10.56 -1.20
C GLY A 55 -13.55 -10.23 -0.51
N MET A 56 -12.73 -9.40 -1.12
CA MET A 56 -11.47 -8.98 -0.52
C MET A 56 -11.67 -7.72 0.31
N THR A 57 -11.31 -7.81 1.59
CA THR A 57 -11.37 -6.66 2.50
C THR A 57 -9.97 -6.24 2.89
N PRO A 58 -9.76 -4.95 3.21
CA PRO A 58 -8.44 -4.49 3.63
C PRO A 58 -7.91 -5.26 4.85
N GLU A 59 -8.78 -5.55 5.80
CA GLU A 59 -8.39 -6.28 7.02
C GLU A 59 -7.88 -7.67 6.69
N ARG A 60 -8.54 -8.35 5.77
CA ARG A 60 -8.15 -9.69 5.37
C ARG A 60 -6.82 -9.68 4.63
N VAL A 61 -6.63 -8.68 3.76
CA VAL A 61 -5.39 -8.53 3.02
C VAL A 61 -4.23 -8.25 3.98
N ARG A 62 -4.44 -7.35 4.95
CA ARG A 62 -3.41 -7.03 5.94
C ARG A 62 -3.02 -8.26 6.76
N GLU A 63 -3.99 -9.06 7.13
CA GLU A 63 -3.75 -10.28 7.90
C GLU A 63 -2.86 -11.26 7.12
N VAL A 64 -3.18 -11.47 5.85
CA VAL A 64 -2.42 -12.39 5.01
C VAL A 64 -1.01 -11.84 4.74
N VAL A 65 -0.90 -10.56 4.45
CA VAL A 65 0.38 -9.90 4.20
C VAL A 65 1.29 -10.02 5.41
N GLN A 66 0.75 -9.77 6.59
CA GLN A 66 1.54 -9.87 7.82
C GLN A 66 2.05 -11.28 8.05
N ARG A 67 1.22 -12.27 7.73
CA ARG A 67 1.59 -13.67 7.88
C ARG A 67 2.69 -14.08 6.90
N VAL A 68 2.63 -13.57 5.67
CA VAL A 68 3.58 -13.92 4.62
C VAL A 68 4.88 -13.15 4.76
N SER A 69 4.79 -11.86 5.07
CA SER A 69 5.96 -10.97 5.12
C SER A 69 6.85 -11.21 6.34
N GLY A 70 6.28 -11.75 7.41
CA GLY A 70 7.03 -11.93 8.64
C GLY A 70 7.27 -10.63 9.39
N GLY A 71 8.27 -10.62 10.25
CA GLY A 71 8.59 -9.48 11.08
C GLY A 71 9.43 -8.44 10.37
N VAL A 72 9.44 -7.24 10.94
CA VAL A 72 10.24 -6.14 10.45
C VAL A 72 11.46 -5.98 11.34
N THR A 73 12.62 -5.70 10.74
CA THR A 73 13.85 -5.55 11.51
C THR A 73 14.23 -4.09 11.73
N ASP A 74 14.54 -3.36 10.69
CA ASP A 74 15.05 -2.00 10.82
C ASP A 74 14.10 -1.01 10.15
N PHE A 75 13.18 -0.46 10.93
CA PHE A 75 12.22 0.49 10.41
C PHE A 75 12.64 1.94 10.70
N ASP A 76 12.68 2.76 9.67
CA ASP A 76 12.92 4.19 9.77
C ASP A 76 11.78 4.94 9.08
N PRO A 77 10.89 5.61 9.84
CA PRO A 77 9.73 6.27 9.24
C PRO A 77 10.08 7.42 8.30
N THR A 78 11.32 7.89 8.32
CA THR A 78 11.73 8.98 7.43
C THR A 78 12.21 8.49 6.07
N ARG A 79 12.30 7.17 5.85
CA ARG A 79 12.89 6.59 4.65
C ARG A 79 11.98 5.56 3.99
N ILE A 80 10.71 5.88 3.86
CA ILE A 80 9.76 4.97 3.21
C ILE A 80 9.75 5.26 1.71
N GLU A 81 10.11 4.28 0.91
CA GLU A 81 10.26 4.42 -0.54
C GLU A 81 9.62 3.22 -1.25
N LEU A 82 9.35 3.40 -2.54
CA LEU A 82 8.93 2.27 -3.37
C LEU A 82 10.04 1.23 -3.40
N ALA A 83 9.67 -0.04 -3.27
CA ALA A 83 10.62 -1.12 -3.39
C ALA A 83 11.15 -1.18 -4.83
N PRO A 84 12.41 -1.61 -5.04
CA PRO A 84 12.96 -1.68 -6.39
C PRO A 84 12.16 -2.56 -7.34
N GLU A 85 11.53 -3.60 -6.82
CA GLU A 85 10.73 -4.54 -7.61
C GLU A 85 9.27 -4.09 -7.82
N THR A 86 8.91 -2.94 -7.26
CA THR A 86 7.52 -2.45 -7.28
C THR A 86 7.20 -1.56 -8.47
#